data_866c5d937127dfdde79eb51cf71db718
#
_entry.id   866c5d937127dfdde79eb51cf71db718
#
_cell.length_a   1.000
_cell.length_b   1.000
_cell.length_c   1.000
_cell.angle_alpha   90.00
_cell.angle_beta   90.00
_cell.angle_gamma   90.00
#
_symmetry.space_group_name_H-M   'P 1'
#
loop_
_entity.id
_entity.type
_entity.pdbx_description
1 polymer ?
#
loop_
_entity_poly.entity_id
_entity_poly.type
_entity_poly.pdbx_seq_one_letter_code
_entity_poly.pdbx_strand_id
1 'polypeptide(L)'
;MKLSVLFKRIQHAVIQMPELEEEMEIRGITCNSKKTEEDSLFVCIQGSRADGHDYKEEACNFGASCILIEKLVSGGRMLKFPENVAVVLVKDTREALAGISRIWFGSPADKLKVIGVTGTKGKSTVAVMIRESLGQKCGLIGTIGHHLGNEVATSQNTTPDAFTIQSYFAKMVEAGCRYAVMEVSSQGIKQHRIDGIWFEIAVFTNFGEDHIGPGEHASLGEYRYYKSCLFEQCRIGIGNLDDAQCSYMFQRKCCTKYGFTCREEEGQERGFRNSHVLTAEKISFLMEGGELKTVFYADDRKYELALPGKFNVYNALAG
;
A
#
# COMPACT_ATOMS: atom_id res chain seq x y z
N MET A 1 -6.99 -20.76 -12.80
CA MET A 1 -8.18 -19.84 -12.81
C MET A 1 -8.45 -19.40 -14.23
N LYS A 2 -9.72 -19.40 -14.68
CA LYS A 2 -10.05 -19.01 -16.07
C LYS A 2 -9.66 -17.55 -16.34
N LEU A 3 -9.09 -17.29 -17.51
CA LEU A 3 -8.69 -15.93 -17.95
C LEU A 3 -9.87 -14.95 -17.90
N SER A 4 -11.06 -15.39 -18.37
CA SER A 4 -12.29 -14.58 -18.35
C SER A 4 -12.72 -14.14 -16.95
N VAL A 5 -12.43 -14.94 -15.92
CA VAL A 5 -12.70 -14.58 -14.50
C VAL A 5 -11.76 -13.51 -14.02
N LEU A 6 -10.47 -13.59 -14.37
CA LEU A 6 -9.45 -12.60 -13.99
C LEU A 6 -9.76 -11.20 -14.53
N PHE A 7 -10.31 -11.12 -15.74
CA PHE A 7 -10.59 -9.85 -16.41
C PHE A 7 -12.03 -9.36 -16.28
N LYS A 8 -12.91 -10.08 -15.58
CA LYS A 8 -14.35 -9.77 -15.49
C LYS A 8 -14.70 -8.34 -15.11
N ARG A 9 -13.85 -7.68 -14.29
CA ARG A 9 -14.05 -6.30 -13.80
C ARG A 9 -12.99 -5.33 -14.26
N ILE A 10 -12.18 -5.71 -15.24
CA ILE A 10 -11.07 -4.93 -15.76
C ILE A 10 -11.42 -4.52 -17.17
N GLN A 11 -11.33 -3.23 -17.48
CA GLN A 11 -11.51 -2.76 -18.85
C GLN A 11 -10.29 -3.19 -19.68
N HIS A 12 -10.53 -4.02 -20.70
CA HIS A 12 -9.47 -4.62 -21.51
C HIS A 12 -9.94 -4.84 -22.95
N ALA A 13 -8.98 -5.04 -23.84
CA ALA A 13 -9.20 -5.52 -25.20
C ALA A 13 -8.37 -6.79 -25.44
N VAL A 14 -8.97 -7.83 -25.97
CA VAL A 14 -8.26 -9.02 -26.43
C VAL A 14 -7.70 -8.72 -27.82
N ILE A 15 -6.35 -8.70 -27.93
CA ILE A 15 -5.63 -8.41 -29.19
C ILE A 15 -5.38 -9.70 -29.96
N GLN A 16 -5.11 -10.79 -29.24
CA GLN A 16 -4.85 -12.11 -29.77
C GLN A 16 -5.40 -13.16 -28.84
N MET A 17 -6.03 -14.21 -29.38
CA MET A 17 -6.47 -15.38 -28.66
C MET A 17 -6.15 -16.62 -29.51
N PRO A 18 -5.54 -17.67 -28.96
CA PRO A 18 -5.36 -18.94 -29.66
C PRO A 18 -6.70 -19.54 -30.09
N GLU A 19 -6.77 -20.16 -31.29
CA GLU A 19 -8.02 -20.62 -31.90
C GLU A 19 -8.76 -21.73 -31.11
N LEU A 20 -8.10 -22.41 -30.16
CA LEU A 20 -8.62 -23.59 -29.48
C LEU A 20 -9.11 -23.35 -28.04
N GLU A 21 -9.06 -22.09 -27.51
CA GLU A 21 -9.29 -21.90 -26.11
C GLU A 21 -10.34 -20.81 -25.79
N GLU A 22 -11.61 -21.21 -25.85
CA GLU A 22 -12.71 -20.41 -25.27
C GLU A 22 -12.54 -20.23 -23.74
N GLU A 23 -11.77 -21.08 -23.05
CA GLU A 23 -11.61 -21.12 -21.59
C GLU A 23 -10.15 -21.36 -21.15
N MET A 24 -9.23 -20.48 -21.54
CA MET A 24 -7.84 -20.55 -21.09
C MET A 24 -7.72 -20.50 -19.56
N GLU A 25 -7.01 -21.45 -18.97
CA GLU A 25 -6.70 -21.47 -17.54
C GLU A 25 -5.31 -20.89 -17.25
N ILE A 26 -5.27 -19.92 -16.32
CA ILE A 26 -4.04 -19.33 -15.80
C ILE A 26 -3.70 -20.02 -14.48
N ARG A 27 -2.43 -20.47 -14.34
CA ARG A 27 -1.91 -21.15 -13.14
C ARG A 27 -0.97 -20.28 -12.31
N GLY A 28 -0.40 -19.24 -12.92
CA GLY A 28 0.50 -18.31 -12.25
C GLY A 28 0.37 -16.88 -12.77
N ILE A 29 0.75 -15.89 -11.99
CA ILE A 29 0.81 -14.49 -12.38
C ILE A 29 2.19 -13.95 -11.99
N THR A 30 2.90 -13.33 -12.93
CA THR A 30 4.21 -12.78 -12.66
C THR A 30 4.52 -11.55 -13.51
N CYS A 31 5.34 -10.64 -12.98
CA CYS A 31 5.94 -9.53 -13.71
C CYS A 31 7.43 -9.76 -13.97
N ASN A 32 7.96 -10.95 -13.62
CA ASN A 32 9.36 -11.32 -13.81
C ASN A 32 9.46 -12.48 -14.80
N SER A 33 9.99 -12.22 -16.00
CA SER A 33 10.14 -13.21 -17.07
C SER A 33 10.85 -14.49 -16.61
N LYS A 34 11.86 -14.37 -15.74
CA LYS A 34 12.60 -15.51 -15.19
C LYS A 34 11.85 -16.36 -14.17
N LYS A 35 10.70 -15.87 -13.69
CA LYS A 35 9.79 -16.58 -12.77
C LYS A 35 8.52 -17.01 -13.47
N THR A 36 8.47 -16.92 -14.79
CA THR A 36 7.36 -17.41 -15.59
C THR A 36 7.39 -18.93 -15.60
N GLU A 37 6.26 -19.53 -15.41
CA GLU A 37 6.02 -20.97 -15.44
C GLU A 37 4.95 -21.27 -16.50
N GLU A 38 4.73 -22.55 -16.79
CA GLU A 38 3.69 -22.98 -17.73
C GLU A 38 2.31 -22.46 -17.31
N ASP A 39 1.53 -22.03 -18.28
CA ASP A 39 0.18 -21.44 -18.09
C ASP A 39 0.17 -20.15 -17.23
N SER A 40 1.25 -19.39 -17.24
CA SER A 40 1.31 -18.11 -16.52
C SER A 40 0.74 -16.95 -17.33
N LEU A 41 0.13 -15.99 -16.61
CA LEU A 41 -0.09 -14.63 -17.06
C LEU A 41 1.16 -13.79 -16.76
N PHE A 42 1.88 -13.38 -17.79
CA PHE A 42 2.97 -12.43 -17.66
C PHE A 42 2.48 -10.99 -17.83
N VAL A 43 2.73 -10.14 -16.85
CA VAL A 43 2.31 -8.74 -16.84
C VAL A 43 3.49 -7.85 -17.21
N CYS A 44 3.40 -7.17 -18.36
CA CYS A 44 4.43 -6.25 -18.83
C CYS A 44 4.36 -4.93 -18.07
N ILE A 45 5.15 -4.77 -17.02
CA ILE A 45 5.25 -3.54 -16.23
C ILE A 45 6.37 -2.65 -16.76
N GLN A 46 6.07 -1.40 -17.09
CA GLN A 46 7.10 -0.41 -17.39
C GLN A 46 7.77 0.05 -16.09
N GLY A 47 8.97 -0.43 -15.84
CA GLY A 47 9.79 -0.06 -14.69
C GLY A 47 10.63 1.19 -14.96
N SER A 48 11.33 1.69 -13.92
CA SER A 48 12.27 2.82 -14.04
C SER A 48 13.59 2.46 -14.74
N ARG A 49 13.97 1.18 -14.74
CA ARG A 49 15.23 0.69 -15.31
C ARG A 49 15.05 -0.19 -16.56
N ALA A 50 13.88 -0.81 -16.69
CA ALA A 50 13.58 -1.75 -17.75
C ALA A 50 12.09 -1.72 -18.07
N ASP A 51 11.74 -1.98 -19.33
CA ASP A 51 10.36 -2.12 -19.77
C ASP A 51 9.99 -3.62 -19.86
N GLY A 52 8.98 -4.04 -19.11
CA GLY A 52 8.51 -5.43 -19.13
C GLY A 52 8.10 -5.94 -20.51
N HIS A 53 7.70 -5.03 -21.42
CA HIS A 53 7.36 -5.37 -22.79
C HIS A 53 8.54 -5.93 -23.59
N ASP A 54 9.77 -5.59 -23.22
CA ASP A 54 10.98 -6.10 -23.88
C ASP A 54 11.28 -7.55 -23.49
N TYR A 55 10.70 -8.04 -22.39
CA TYR A 55 10.91 -9.40 -21.87
C TYR A 55 9.79 -10.40 -22.24
N LYS A 56 8.82 -9.98 -23.05
CA LYS A 56 7.69 -10.82 -23.45
C LYS A 56 8.09 -12.13 -24.14
N GLU A 57 9.13 -12.08 -25.00
CA GLU A 57 9.62 -13.28 -25.71
C GLU A 57 10.25 -14.28 -24.72
N GLU A 58 11.04 -13.77 -23.77
CA GLU A 58 11.60 -14.59 -22.70
C GLU A 58 10.47 -15.24 -21.87
N ALA A 59 9.44 -14.48 -21.50
CA ALA A 59 8.29 -14.99 -20.76
C ALA A 59 7.54 -16.06 -21.54
N CYS A 60 7.31 -15.88 -22.85
CA CYS A 60 6.71 -16.90 -23.71
C CYS A 60 7.55 -18.18 -23.75
N ASN A 61 8.88 -18.06 -23.86
CA ASN A 61 9.80 -19.19 -23.87
C ASN A 61 9.81 -19.97 -22.55
N PHE A 62 9.49 -19.32 -21.43
CA PHE A 62 9.32 -19.96 -20.11
C PHE A 62 7.89 -20.44 -19.82
N GLY A 63 6.97 -20.36 -20.79
CA GLY A 63 5.65 -20.96 -20.68
C GLY A 63 4.50 -20.00 -20.37
N ALA A 64 4.68 -18.68 -20.55
CA ALA A 64 3.56 -17.76 -20.47
C ALA A 64 2.53 -18.08 -21.56
N SER A 65 1.30 -18.40 -21.17
CA SER A 65 0.17 -18.62 -22.07
C SER A 65 -0.62 -17.33 -22.34
N CYS A 66 -0.46 -16.31 -21.49
CA CYS A 66 -1.07 -14.99 -21.66
C CYS A 66 -0.11 -13.86 -21.33
N ILE A 67 -0.11 -12.80 -22.15
CA ILE A 67 0.68 -11.59 -21.96
C ILE A 67 -0.26 -10.39 -21.77
N LEU A 68 -0.09 -9.66 -20.68
CA LEU A 68 -0.79 -8.39 -20.41
C LEU A 68 0.09 -7.22 -20.78
N ILE A 69 -0.39 -6.35 -21.64
CA ILE A 69 0.32 -5.18 -22.18
C ILE A 69 -0.49 -3.90 -22.02
N GLU A 70 0.19 -2.74 -22.02
CA GLU A 70 -0.46 -1.41 -22.04
C GLU A 70 -0.14 -0.63 -23.33
N LYS A 71 0.64 -1.20 -24.23
CA LYS A 71 0.97 -0.59 -25.54
C LYS A 71 1.24 -1.66 -26.58
N LEU A 72 0.99 -1.32 -27.84
CA LEU A 72 1.24 -2.19 -29.00
C LEU A 72 2.60 -1.91 -29.67
N VAL A 73 3.25 -0.82 -29.32
CA VAL A 73 4.54 -0.38 -29.89
C VAL A 73 5.54 -0.16 -28.77
N SER A 74 6.72 -0.76 -28.87
CA SER A 74 7.85 -0.50 -27.99
C SER A 74 9.10 -0.27 -28.86
N GLY A 75 9.91 0.75 -28.49
CA GLY A 75 11.12 1.09 -29.25
C GLY A 75 10.84 1.43 -30.74
N GLY A 76 9.68 1.98 -31.06
CA GLY A 76 9.27 2.31 -32.44
C GLY A 76 8.90 1.10 -33.30
N ARG A 77 8.77 -0.09 -32.73
CA ARG A 77 8.39 -1.32 -33.43
C ARG A 77 7.11 -1.90 -32.85
N MET A 78 6.25 -2.44 -33.72
CA MET A 78 5.07 -3.19 -33.32
C MET A 78 5.50 -4.43 -32.55
N LEU A 79 4.88 -4.69 -31.40
CA LEU A 79 5.10 -5.92 -30.63
C LEU A 79 4.55 -7.10 -31.42
N LYS A 80 5.31 -8.19 -31.43
CA LYS A 80 4.90 -9.47 -32.04
C LYS A 80 4.83 -10.51 -30.92
N PHE A 81 3.90 -11.43 -31.08
CA PHE A 81 3.64 -12.51 -30.12
C PHE A 81 3.51 -13.84 -30.87
N PRO A 82 3.87 -14.98 -30.24
CA PRO A 82 3.59 -16.32 -30.79
C PRO A 82 2.08 -16.53 -30.93
N GLU A 83 1.64 -17.28 -31.96
CA GLU A 83 0.21 -17.52 -32.23
C GLU A 83 -0.51 -18.29 -31.10
N ASN A 84 0.21 -19.09 -30.35
CA ASN A 84 -0.30 -19.89 -29.23
C ASN A 84 -0.39 -19.10 -27.90
N VAL A 85 -0.16 -17.79 -27.89
CA VAL A 85 -0.19 -16.95 -26.68
C VAL A 85 -1.34 -15.95 -26.76
N ALA A 86 -2.17 -15.87 -25.73
CA ALA A 86 -3.17 -14.83 -25.61
C ALA A 86 -2.53 -13.47 -25.30
N VAL A 87 -3.03 -12.41 -25.90
CA VAL A 87 -2.53 -11.03 -25.66
C VAL A 87 -3.70 -10.14 -25.29
N VAL A 88 -3.61 -9.56 -24.10
CA VAL A 88 -4.61 -8.67 -23.53
C VAL A 88 -4.01 -7.28 -23.37
N LEU A 89 -4.71 -6.28 -23.91
CA LEU A 89 -4.35 -4.86 -23.83
C LEU A 89 -5.21 -4.17 -22.78
N VAL A 90 -4.56 -3.43 -21.89
CA VAL A 90 -5.21 -2.57 -20.90
C VAL A 90 -4.66 -1.15 -20.98
N LYS A 91 -5.30 -0.20 -20.33
CA LYS A 91 -4.83 1.18 -20.27
C LYS A 91 -3.57 1.35 -19.41
N ASP A 92 -3.51 0.63 -18.31
CA ASP A 92 -2.40 0.64 -17.35
C ASP A 92 -2.24 -0.77 -16.76
N THR A 93 -1.06 -1.37 -16.94
CA THR A 93 -0.79 -2.74 -16.49
C THR A 93 -0.63 -2.84 -14.98
N ARG A 94 -0.28 -1.76 -14.28
CA ARG A 94 -0.18 -1.76 -12.81
C ARG A 94 -1.56 -1.72 -12.17
N GLU A 95 -2.46 -0.85 -12.68
CA GLU A 95 -3.86 -0.80 -12.25
C GLU A 95 -4.54 -2.16 -12.49
N ALA A 96 -4.34 -2.72 -13.68
CA ALA A 96 -4.87 -4.05 -14.03
C ALA A 96 -4.31 -5.14 -13.11
N LEU A 97 -3.00 -5.13 -12.81
CA LEU A 97 -2.38 -6.09 -11.89
C LEU A 97 -3.01 -6.02 -10.50
N ALA A 98 -3.33 -4.85 -9.99
CA ALA A 98 -3.99 -4.71 -8.69
C ALA A 98 -5.37 -5.39 -8.68
N GLY A 99 -6.18 -5.14 -9.70
CA GLY A 99 -7.49 -5.78 -9.87
C GLY A 99 -7.41 -7.30 -10.06
N ILE A 100 -6.50 -7.77 -10.90
CA ILE A 100 -6.23 -9.19 -11.16
C ILE A 100 -5.79 -9.88 -9.87
N SER A 101 -4.85 -9.30 -9.14
CA SER A 101 -4.32 -9.87 -7.90
C SER A 101 -5.39 -10.02 -6.84
N ARG A 102 -6.27 -9.01 -6.69
CA ARG A 102 -7.41 -9.10 -5.79
C ARG A 102 -8.31 -10.29 -6.11
N ILE A 103 -8.62 -10.50 -7.41
CA ILE A 103 -9.45 -11.62 -7.86
C ILE A 103 -8.72 -12.95 -7.65
N TRP A 104 -7.44 -13.02 -8.01
CA TRP A 104 -6.60 -14.22 -7.89
C TRP A 104 -6.58 -14.79 -6.48
N PHE A 105 -6.42 -13.94 -5.48
CA PHE A 105 -6.38 -14.33 -4.07
C PHE A 105 -7.75 -14.34 -3.37
N GLY A 106 -8.86 -14.12 -4.08
CA GLY A 106 -10.21 -14.17 -3.53
C GLY A 106 -10.53 -13.00 -2.60
N SER A 107 -10.03 -11.80 -2.95
CA SER A 107 -10.28 -10.53 -2.23
C SER A 107 -9.96 -10.61 -0.73
N PRO A 108 -8.74 -10.99 -0.33
CA PRO A 108 -8.41 -11.22 1.08
C PRO A 108 -8.44 -9.93 1.91
N ALA A 109 -8.21 -8.77 1.31
CA ALA A 109 -8.33 -7.47 1.98
C ALA A 109 -9.74 -7.23 2.54
N ASP A 110 -10.80 -7.75 1.91
CA ASP A 110 -12.19 -7.60 2.36
C ASP A 110 -12.49 -8.41 3.65
N LYS A 111 -11.61 -9.35 3.99
CA LYS A 111 -11.72 -10.20 5.19
C LYS A 111 -10.93 -9.67 6.38
N LEU A 112 -10.17 -8.59 6.17
CA LEU A 112 -9.30 -7.95 7.16
C LEU A 112 -9.77 -6.51 7.43
N LYS A 113 -9.56 -6.04 8.65
CA LYS A 113 -9.60 -4.61 8.94
C LYS A 113 -8.23 -4.03 8.63
N VAL A 114 -8.08 -3.45 7.45
CA VAL A 114 -6.79 -2.93 6.97
C VAL A 114 -6.58 -1.52 7.51
N ILE A 115 -5.39 -1.26 8.07
CA ILE A 115 -4.96 0.03 8.60
C ILE A 115 -3.78 0.51 7.76
N GLY A 116 -3.90 1.67 7.12
CA GLY A 116 -2.85 2.26 6.30
C GLY A 116 -2.16 3.41 7.03
N VAL A 117 -0.82 3.41 7.07
CA VAL A 117 -0.04 4.48 7.69
C VAL A 117 0.79 5.18 6.63
N THR A 118 0.54 6.48 6.42
CA THR A 118 1.31 7.33 5.50
C THR A 118 1.94 8.52 6.22
N GLY A 119 2.95 9.08 5.61
CA GLY A 119 3.70 10.24 6.09
C GLY A 119 5.14 10.21 5.58
N THR A 120 5.92 11.24 5.85
CA THR A 120 7.34 11.25 5.49
C THR A 120 8.14 10.41 6.48
N LYS A 121 7.99 10.64 7.78
CA LYS A 121 8.66 9.92 8.86
C LYS A 121 7.63 9.28 9.81
N GLY A 122 8.07 8.31 10.61
CA GLY A 122 7.26 7.68 11.66
C GLY A 122 6.35 6.54 11.21
N LYS A 123 6.19 6.28 9.91
CA LYS A 123 5.32 5.20 9.39
C LYS A 123 5.59 3.85 10.05
N SER A 124 6.84 3.41 10.05
CA SER A 124 7.26 2.11 10.62
C SER A 124 7.00 2.04 12.12
N THR A 125 7.34 3.10 12.85
CA THR A 125 7.12 3.16 14.31
C THR A 125 5.63 3.08 14.64
N VAL A 126 4.79 3.86 13.97
CA VAL A 126 3.33 3.83 14.15
C VAL A 126 2.75 2.47 13.78
N ALA A 127 3.17 1.91 12.64
CA ALA A 127 2.68 0.59 12.21
C ALA A 127 3.04 -0.53 13.21
N VAL A 128 4.24 -0.48 13.79
CA VAL A 128 4.64 -1.41 14.87
C VAL A 128 3.82 -1.18 16.13
N MET A 129 3.64 0.08 16.59
CA MET A 129 2.83 0.38 17.76
C MET A 129 1.40 -0.13 17.61
N ILE A 130 0.77 0.09 16.45
CA ILE A 130 -0.57 -0.45 16.15
C ILE A 130 -0.57 -1.98 16.22
N ARG A 131 0.41 -2.64 15.58
CA ARG A 131 0.51 -4.09 15.60
C ARG A 131 0.66 -4.64 17.00
N GLU A 132 1.55 -4.08 17.81
CA GLU A 132 1.79 -4.51 19.19
C GLU A 132 0.53 -4.31 20.06
N SER A 133 -0.20 -3.20 19.87
CA SER A 133 -1.46 -2.92 20.56
C SER A 133 -2.57 -3.91 20.20
N LEU A 134 -2.63 -4.36 18.95
CA LEU A 134 -3.62 -5.33 18.46
C LEU A 134 -3.20 -6.80 18.65
N GLY A 135 -1.92 -7.02 18.96
CA GLY A 135 -1.35 -8.33 19.26
C GLY A 135 -1.28 -9.30 18.07
N GLN A 136 -1.22 -10.59 18.36
CA GLN A 136 -0.98 -11.66 17.36
C GLN A 136 -2.04 -11.74 16.24
N LYS A 137 -3.21 -11.13 16.43
CA LYS A 137 -4.27 -11.08 15.40
C LYS A 137 -4.06 -9.98 14.37
N CYS A 138 -2.94 -9.27 14.42
CA CYS A 138 -2.58 -8.21 13.49
C CYS A 138 -1.33 -8.56 12.68
N GLY A 139 -1.47 -8.63 11.37
CA GLY A 139 -0.34 -8.69 10.45
C GLY A 139 0.28 -7.32 10.23
N LEU A 140 1.51 -7.30 9.70
CA LEU A 140 2.26 -6.07 9.37
C LEU A 140 2.86 -6.19 7.97
N ILE A 141 2.71 -5.16 7.17
CA ILE A 141 3.46 -4.95 5.91
C ILE A 141 4.22 -3.63 6.02
N GLY A 142 5.55 -3.69 6.04
CA GLY A 142 6.35 -2.47 6.20
C GLY A 142 7.84 -2.64 5.97
N THR A 143 8.57 -1.57 6.18
CA THR A 143 10.01 -1.48 5.90
C THR A 143 10.85 -2.42 6.76
N ILE A 144 10.46 -2.65 8.01
CA ILE A 144 11.20 -3.49 8.95
C ILE A 144 10.95 -4.99 8.78
N GLY A 145 10.05 -5.37 7.87
CA GLY A 145 9.65 -6.74 7.58
C GLY A 145 8.14 -6.88 7.45
N HIS A 146 7.72 -8.08 7.07
CA HIS A 146 6.31 -8.41 6.88
C HIS A 146 5.94 -9.55 7.83
N HIS A 147 5.03 -9.29 8.77
CA HIS A 147 4.50 -10.29 9.69
C HIS A 147 3.15 -10.79 9.17
N LEU A 148 3.11 -12.05 8.75
CA LEU A 148 1.98 -12.65 8.03
C LEU A 148 1.19 -13.63 8.91
N GLY A 149 1.12 -13.35 10.18
CA GLY A 149 0.64 -14.27 11.21
C GLY A 149 1.82 -15.01 11.83
N ASN A 150 2.00 -16.29 11.51
CA ASN A 150 3.10 -17.11 12.04
C ASN A 150 4.40 -17.01 11.22
N GLU A 151 4.35 -16.40 10.04
CA GLU A 151 5.48 -16.25 9.13
C GLU A 151 5.99 -14.81 9.16
N VAL A 152 7.31 -14.64 9.08
CA VAL A 152 7.96 -13.34 8.89
C VAL A 152 8.74 -13.36 7.58
N ALA A 153 8.44 -12.40 6.70
CA ALA A 153 9.14 -12.22 5.44
C ALA A 153 9.99 -10.95 5.45
N THR A 154 11.11 -10.97 4.74
CA THR A 154 11.99 -9.80 4.60
C THR A 154 11.37 -8.74 3.69
N SER A 155 11.58 -7.47 4.03
CA SER A 155 11.10 -6.36 3.23
C SER A 155 12.13 -5.95 2.17
N GLN A 156 11.70 -5.82 0.92
CA GLN A 156 12.47 -5.19 -0.16
C GLN A 156 11.98 -3.77 -0.46
N ASN A 157 10.71 -3.50 -0.18
CA ASN A 157 10.06 -2.21 -0.39
C ASN A 157 9.10 -1.93 0.76
N THR A 158 9.03 -0.68 1.21
CA THR A 158 8.08 -0.23 2.24
C THR A 158 6.64 -0.65 1.93
N THR A 159 6.23 -0.52 0.68
CA THR A 159 4.94 -0.96 0.15
C THR A 159 5.23 -1.87 -1.04
N PRO A 160 5.08 -3.19 -0.93
CA PRO A 160 5.28 -4.14 -2.02
C PRO A 160 4.37 -3.88 -3.23
N ASP A 161 4.59 -4.58 -4.34
CA ASP A 161 3.66 -4.55 -5.47
C ASP A 161 2.29 -5.16 -5.11
N ALA A 162 1.28 -4.89 -5.93
CA ALA A 162 -0.10 -5.28 -5.65
C ALA A 162 -0.29 -6.79 -5.52
N PHE A 163 0.42 -7.60 -6.32
CA PHE A 163 0.34 -9.06 -6.24
C PHE A 163 0.89 -9.58 -4.91
N THR A 164 2.04 -9.07 -4.51
CA THR A 164 2.68 -9.40 -3.23
C THR A 164 1.81 -8.99 -2.04
N ILE A 165 1.21 -7.79 -2.06
CA ILE A 165 0.30 -7.32 -0.98
C ILE A 165 -0.90 -8.25 -0.84
N GLN A 166 -1.58 -8.62 -1.94
CA GLN A 166 -2.73 -9.51 -1.89
C GLN A 166 -2.36 -10.92 -1.44
N SER A 167 -1.19 -11.42 -1.85
CA SER A 167 -0.63 -12.68 -1.36
C SER A 167 -0.41 -12.66 0.16
N TYR A 168 0.15 -11.56 0.69
CA TYR A 168 0.37 -11.39 2.12
C TYR A 168 -0.95 -11.32 2.90
N PHE A 169 -1.94 -10.60 2.39
CA PHE A 169 -3.26 -10.59 3.01
C PHE A 169 -3.91 -11.98 3.00
N ALA A 170 -3.75 -12.77 1.94
CA ALA A 170 -4.25 -14.15 1.90
C ALA A 170 -3.61 -15.00 3.01
N LYS A 171 -2.28 -14.93 3.17
CA LYS A 171 -1.55 -15.62 4.26
C LYS A 171 -2.00 -15.14 5.64
N MET A 172 -2.22 -13.84 5.84
CA MET A 172 -2.75 -13.31 7.11
C MET A 172 -4.13 -13.86 7.42
N VAL A 173 -5.03 -13.94 6.42
CA VAL A 173 -6.36 -14.53 6.59
C VAL A 173 -6.27 -16.01 6.96
N GLU A 174 -5.43 -16.77 6.27
CA GLU A 174 -5.18 -18.20 6.56
C GLU A 174 -4.62 -18.41 7.97
N ALA A 175 -3.75 -17.51 8.44
CA ALA A 175 -3.22 -17.52 9.79
C ALA A 175 -4.21 -17.02 10.87
N GLY A 176 -5.44 -16.65 10.49
CA GLY A 176 -6.48 -16.18 11.42
C GLY A 176 -6.32 -14.75 11.90
N CYS A 177 -5.53 -13.92 11.21
CA CYS A 177 -5.48 -12.48 11.47
C CYS A 177 -6.84 -11.84 11.23
N ARG A 178 -7.16 -10.83 12.02
CA ARG A 178 -8.37 -9.99 11.90
C ARG A 178 -8.03 -8.59 11.40
N TYR A 179 -6.79 -8.17 11.62
CA TYR A 179 -6.26 -6.86 11.29
C TYR A 179 -5.00 -7.01 10.44
N ALA A 180 -4.77 -6.04 9.59
CA ALA A 180 -3.52 -5.87 8.89
C ALA A 180 -3.13 -4.39 8.94
N VAL A 181 -1.96 -4.07 9.45
CA VAL A 181 -1.41 -2.72 9.35
C VAL A 181 -0.36 -2.69 8.26
N MET A 182 -0.38 -1.64 7.43
CA MET A 182 0.62 -1.49 6.38
C MET A 182 1.13 -0.06 6.24
N GLU A 183 2.42 0.05 5.98
CA GLU A 183 3.02 1.31 5.56
C GLU A 183 2.62 1.60 4.11
N VAL A 184 2.06 2.79 3.87
CA VAL A 184 1.62 3.23 2.55
C VAL A 184 2.49 4.39 2.10
N SER A 185 3.42 4.11 1.19
CA SER A 185 4.27 5.11 0.58
C SER A 185 3.53 5.83 -0.56
N SER A 186 3.85 7.09 -0.80
CA SER A 186 3.32 7.85 -1.94
C SER A 186 3.64 7.19 -3.28
N GLN A 187 4.82 6.58 -3.39
CA GLN A 187 5.23 5.83 -4.58
C GLN A 187 4.40 4.54 -4.76
N GLY A 188 4.01 3.88 -3.65
CA GLY A 188 3.10 2.74 -3.69
C GLY A 188 1.73 3.13 -4.22
N ILE A 189 1.22 4.31 -3.84
CA ILE A 189 -0.03 4.85 -4.36
C ILE A 189 0.10 5.22 -5.85
N LYS A 190 1.15 5.99 -6.21
CA LYS A 190 1.45 6.38 -7.60
C LYS A 190 1.54 5.18 -8.54
N GLN A 191 2.00 4.05 -8.04
CA GLN A 191 2.18 2.82 -8.81
C GLN A 191 1.03 1.81 -8.65
N HIS A 192 -0.16 2.26 -8.24
CA HIS A 192 -1.36 1.42 -8.13
C HIS A 192 -1.24 0.19 -7.23
N ARG A 193 -0.28 0.21 -6.27
CA ARG A 193 0.01 -0.98 -5.45
C ARG A 193 -1.08 -1.28 -4.42
N ILE A 194 -1.88 -0.27 -4.06
CA ILE A 194 -2.94 -0.38 -3.05
C ILE A 194 -4.34 -0.27 -3.64
N ASP A 195 -4.47 -0.22 -4.96
CA ASP A 195 -5.76 -0.08 -5.62
C ASP A 195 -6.68 -1.26 -5.28
N GLY A 196 -7.94 -0.94 -5.03
CA GLY A 196 -8.94 -1.92 -4.63
C GLY A 196 -8.84 -2.39 -3.17
N ILE A 197 -7.94 -1.84 -2.36
CA ILE A 197 -7.90 -2.05 -0.90
C ILE A 197 -8.74 -0.96 -0.24
N TRP A 198 -9.75 -1.33 0.54
CA TRP A 198 -10.48 -0.40 1.39
C TRP A 198 -9.89 -0.42 2.79
N PHE A 199 -9.43 0.73 3.27
CA PHE A 199 -8.85 0.87 4.60
C PHE A 199 -9.93 1.17 5.64
N GLU A 200 -9.95 0.41 6.72
CA GLU A 200 -10.77 0.72 7.89
C GLU A 200 -10.31 2.03 8.53
N ILE A 201 -8.98 2.20 8.65
CA ILE A 201 -8.35 3.39 9.19
C ILE A 201 -7.17 3.79 8.30
N ALA A 202 -7.02 5.07 8.03
CA ALA A 202 -5.84 5.66 7.42
C ALA A 202 -5.23 6.71 8.37
N VAL A 203 -3.91 6.62 8.60
CA VAL A 203 -3.19 7.48 9.53
C VAL A 203 -2.20 8.35 8.77
N PHE A 204 -2.22 9.66 9.04
CA PHE A 204 -1.24 10.64 8.57
C PHE A 204 -0.32 11.06 9.72
N THR A 205 0.97 10.77 9.60
CA THR A 205 1.95 11.08 10.64
C THR A 205 2.53 12.49 10.49
N ASN A 206 3.12 12.81 9.35
CA ASN A 206 3.71 14.12 9.04
C ASN A 206 4.06 14.23 7.55
N PHE A 207 4.38 15.48 7.14
CA PHE A 207 4.86 15.79 5.79
C PHE A 207 6.13 16.64 5.86
N GLY A 208 7.15 16.24 5.12
CA GLY A 208 8.40 16.96 4.94
C GLY A 208 8.93 16.78 3.53
N GLU A 209 9.93 17.55 3.16
CA GLU A 209 10.61 17.43 1.88
C GLU A 209 11.39 16.12 1.82
N ASP A 210 10.99 15.23 0.92
CA ASP A 210 11.63 13.93 0.68
C ASP A 210 11.12 13.36 -0.66
N HIS A 211 11.82 12.37 -1.22
CA HIS A 211 11.36 11.63 -2.40
C HIS A 211 11.07 12.49 -3.65
N ILE A 212 11.86 13.52 -3.90
CA ILE A 212 11.77 14.34 -5.11
C ILE A 212 13.01 14.10 -5.96
N GLY A 213 12.84 13.60 -7.18
CA GLY A 213 13.93 13.33 -8.08
C GLY A 213 13.60 12.35 -9.21
N PRO A 214 14.60 12.02 -10.04
CA PRO A 214 14.42 11.07 -11.14
C PRO A 214 13.98 9.69 -10.63
N GLY A 215 12.85 9.21 -11.14
CA GLY A 215 12.25 7.93 -10.72
C GLY A 215 11.38 7.99 -9.46
N GLU A 216 11.26 9.16 -8.83
CA GLU A 216 10.41 9.42 -7.68
C GLU A 216 9.26 10.38 -8.06
N HIS A 217 9.03 11.45 -7.29
CA HIS A 217 8.03 12.47 -7.60
C HIS A 217 8.66 13.65 -8.35
N ALA A 218 7.91 14.17 -9.32
CA ALA A 218 8.36 15.33 -10.10
C ALA A 218 8.35 16.64 -9.28
N SER A 219 7.56 16.70 -8.19
CA SER A 219 7.44 17.87 -7.33
C SER A 219 6.92 17.52 -5.93
N LEU A 220 7.12 18.44 -4.99
CA LEU A 220 6.54 18.36 -3.64
C LEU A 220 4.99 18.33 -3.69
N GLY A 221 4.39 19.02 -4.67
CA GLY A 221 2.94 19.00 -4.90
C GLY A 221 2.44 17.61 -5.30
N GLU A 222 3.15 16.93 -6.19
CA GLU A 222 2.84 15.55 -6.60
C GLU A 222 3.00 14.59 -5.42
N TYR A 223 4.09 14.70 -4.67
CA TYR A 223 4.35 13.89 -3.49
C TYR A 223 3.22 14.01 -2.45
N ARG A 224 2.80 15.25 -2.15
CA ARG A 224 1.69 15.55 -1.27
C ARG A 224 0.37 15.01 -1.78
N TYR A 225 0.10 15.18 -3.08
CA TYR A 225 -1.12 14.67 -3.73
C TYR A 225 -1.26 13.16 -3.53
N TYR A 226 -0.23 12.39 -3.89
CA TYR A 226 -0.32 10.93 -3.77
C TYR A 226 -0.52 10.49 -2.31
N LYS A 227 0.15 11.11 -1.33
CA LYS A 227 -0.15 10.79 0.07
C LYS A 227 -1.61 11.03 0.45
N SER A 228 -2.21 12.10 -0.06
CA SER A 228 -3.60 12.43 0.23
C SER A 228 -4.59 11.43 -0.37
N CYS A 229 -4.23 10.72 -1.45
CA CYS A 229 -5.09 9.72 -2.08
C CYS A 229 -5.43 8.53 -1.18
N LEU A 230 -4.59 8.20 -0.18
CA LEU A 230 -4.92 7.16 0.80
C LEU A 230 -6.25 7.44 1.50
N PHE A 231 -6.54 8.71 1.78
CA PHE A 231 -7.76 9.12 2.49
C PHE A 231 -9.02 9.12 1.62
N GLU A 232 -8.89 8.82 0.31
CA GLU A 232 -10.03 8.59 -0.59
C GLU A 232 -10.62 7.19 -0.47
N GLN A 233 -9.85 6.26 0.07
CA GLN A 233 -10.22 4.85 0.18
C GLN A 233 -10.17 4.35 1.62
N CYS A 234 -10.59 5.19 2.59
CA CYS A 234 -10.68 4.81 3.99
C CYS A 234 -12.00 5.22 4.63
N ARG A 235 -12.42 4.48 5.68
CA ARG A 235 -13.60 4.79 6.48
C ARG A 235 -13.29 5.87 7.52
N ILE A 236 -12.16 5.75 8.20
CA ILE A 236 -11.68 6.67 9.24
C ILE A 236 -10.32 7.22 8.83
N GLY A 237 -10.15 8.53 8.90
CA GLY A 237 -8.87 9.19 8.72
C GLY A 237 -8.40 9.82 10.03
N ILE A 238 -7.17 9.51 10.45
CA ILE A 238 -6.53 10.06 11.64
C ILE A 238 -5.37 10.96 11.20
N GLY A 239 -5.34 12.22 11.65
CA GLY A 239 -4.36 13.20 11.22
C GLY A 239 -3.61 13.90 12.34
N ASN A 240 -2.34 14.16 12.11
CA ASN A 240 -1.51 15.02 12.95
C ASN A 240 -1.90 16.49 12.72
N LEU A 241 -2.59 17.10 13.68
CA LEU A 241 -3.09 18.47 13.57
C LEU A 241 -1.96 19.51 13.68
N ASP A 242 -0.81 19.13 14.19
CA ASP A 242 0.35 20.01 14.30
C ASP A 242 1.16 20.10 12.99
N ASP A 243 0.83 19.26 12.02
CA ASP A 243 1.44 19.33 10.69
C ASP A 243 0.63 20.23 9.76
N ALA A 244 1.29 21.23 9.18
CA ALA A 244 0.67 22.22 8.31
C ALA A 244 -0.01 21.64 7.05
N GLN A 245 0.31 20.39 6.67
CA GLN A 245 -0.30 19.72 5.54
C GLN A 245 -1.48 18.81 5.92
N CYS A 246 -1.81 18.71 7.21
CA CYS A 246 -2.90 17.87 7.68
C CYS A 246 -4.24 18.22 7.01
N SER A 247 -4.59 19.49 6.96
CA SER A 247 -5.83 19.95 6.31
C SER A 247 -5.90 19.57 4.82
N TYR A 248 -4.77 19.62 4.11
CA TYR A 248 -4.69 19.21 2.72
C TYR A 248 -4.95 17.71 2.55
N MET A 249 -4.39 16.86 3.43
CA MET A 249 -4.59 15.42 3.37
C MET A 249 -6.07 15.02 3.40
N PHE A 250 -6.91 15.83 4.07
CA PHE A 250 -8.33 15.54 4.26
C PHE A 250 -9.28 16.41 3.42
N GLN A 251 -8.76 17.25 2.54
CA GLN A 251 -9.54 18.28 1.82
C GLN A 251 -10.67 17.72 0.95
N ARG A 252 -10.47 16.54 0.36
CA ARG A 252 -11.38 15.94 -0.64
C ARG A 252 -12.12 14.69 -0.13
N LYS A 253 -12.21 14.50 1.19
CA LYS A 253 -12.51 13.15 1.71
C LYS A 253 -13.81 13.09 2.48
N CYS A 254 -14.53 11.98 2.26
CA CYS A 254 -15.77 11.63 2.95
C CYS A 254 -15.56 10.79 4.21
N CYS A 255 -14.31 10.47 4.59
CA CYS A 255 -14.03 9.68 5.79
C CYS A 255 -14.39 10.45 7.08
N THR A 256 -14.71 9.70 8.14
CA THR A 256 -14.80 10.26 9.49
C THR A 256 -13.39 10.68 9.93
N LYS A 257 -13.24 11.92 10.42
CA LYS A 257 -11.95 12.52 10.70
C LYS A 257 -11.69 12.57 12.20
N TYR A 258 -10.54 12.08 12.62
CA TYR A 258 -9.99 12.20 13.96
C TYR A 258 -8.64 12.91 13.89
N GLY A 259 -8.26 13.60 14.96
CA GLY A 259 -7.01 14.31 15.01
C GLY A 259 -6.22 13.97 16.26
N PHE A 260 -4.91 14.20 16.22
CA PHE A 260 -4.06 14.20 17.40
C PHE A 260 -3.11 15.41 17.38
N THR A 261 -2.74 15.87 18.57
CA THR A 261 -1.88 17.05 18.75
C THR A 261 -1.03 16.95 20.02
N CYS A 262 0.13 17.58 20.01
CA CYS A 262 0.95 17.84 21.19
C CYS A 262 1.00 19.32 21.56
N ARG A 263 0.05 20.12 21.08
CA ARG A 263 -0.13 21.53 21.45
C ARG A 263 -1.28 21.64 22.44
N GLU A 264 -1.06 22.36 23.52
CA GLU A 264 -2.07 22.61 24.57
C GLU A 264 -3.12 23.66 24.17
N GLU A 265 -2.87 24.41 23.08
CA GLU A 265 -3.81 25.43 22.60
C GLU A 265 -4.82 24.83 21.62
N GLU A 266 -6.10 25.12 21.85
CA GLU A 266 -7.22 24.75 20.95
C GLU A 266 -7.10 25.45 19.58
N GLY A 267 -6.28 24.93 18.73
CA GLY A 267 -6.27 25.27 17.31
C GLY A 267 -7.44 24.58 16.62
N GLN A 268 -8.59 25.26 16.50
CA GLN A 268 -9.69 24.82 15.64
C GLN A 268 -9.23 24.83 14.17
N GLU A 269 -8.54 23.81 13.72
CA GLU A 269 -8.24 23.68 12.30
C GLU A 269 -9.53 23.40 11.50
N ARG A 270 -9.71 24.21 10.46
CA ARG A 270 -10.84 24.15 9.53
C ARG A 270 -10.91 22.75 8.89
N GLY A 271 -11.91 21.98 9.24
CA GLY A 271 -12.15 20.64 8.66
C GLY A 271 -12.29 19.50 9.66
N PHE A 272 -11.89 19.72 10.92
CA PHE A 272 -12.04 18.76 12.02
C PHE A 272 -13.10 19.18 13.05
N ARG A 273 -14.05 20.04 12.68
CA ARG A 273 -15.01 20.74 13.58
C ARG A 273 -15.91 19.84 14.44
N ASN A 274 -16.05 18.55 14.14
CA ASN A 274 -16.85 17.58 14.92
C ASN A 274 -16.04 16.32 15.20
N SER A 275 -14.71 16.40 15.17
CA SER A 275 -13.84 15.25 15.29
C SER A 275 -13.32 15.13 16.71
N HIS A 276 -13.21 13.93 17.22
CA HIS A 276 -12.47 13.69 18.46
C HIS A 276 -10.99 14.00 18.21
N VAL A 277 -10.40 14.80 19.08
CA VAL A 277 -8.97 15.14 19.06
C VAL A 277 -8.34 14.58 20.31
N LEU A 278 -7.31 13.75 20.12
CA LEU A 278 -6.49 13.23 21.20
C LEU A 278 -5.31 14.20 21.44
N THR A 279 -5.25 14.79 22.60
CA THR A 279 -4.21 15.76 22.96
C THR A 279 -3.22 15.16 23.95
N ALA A 280 -1.91 15.25 23.65
CA ALA A 280 -0.88 14.93 24.63
C ALA A 280 -0.60 16.13 25.51
N GLU A 281 -0.70 15.92 26.81
CA GLU A 281 -0.46 16.91 27.86
C GLU A 281 0.73 16.49 28.73
N LYS A 282 1.33 17.47 29.42
CA LYS A 282 2.37 17.26 30.44
C LYS A 282 3.52 16.36 29.96
N ILE A 283 3.97 16.60 28.72
CA ILE A 283 5.08 15.83 28.14
C ILE A 283 6.36 16.10 28.93
N SER A 284 6.99 15.04 29.43
CA SER A 284 8.22 15.10 30.22
C SER A 284 9.17 13.95 29.85
N PHE A 285 10.44 14.15 30.14
CA PHE A 285 11.49 13.15 29.90
C PHE A 285 12.10 12.77 31.23
N LEU A 286 12.08 11.49 31.55
CA LEU A 286 12.56 10.95 32.81
C LEU A 286 13.74 10.01 32.58
N MET A 287 14.78 10.13 33.40
CA MET A 287 15.87 9.17 33.42
C MET A 287 15.58 8.14 34.53
N GLU A 288 15.41 6.89 34.17
CA GLU A 288 15.16 5.80 35.12
C GLU A 288 16.03 4.58 34.77
N GLY A 289 16.81 4.10 35.73
CA GLY A 289 17.72 2.95 35.49
C GLY A 289 18.79 3.20 34.42
N GLY A 290 19.13 4.45 34.09
CA GLY A 290 20.07 4.80 33.02
C GLY A 290 19.44 4.90 31.64
N GLU A 291 18.13 4.67 31.51
CA GLU A 291 17.37 4.80 30.26
C GLU A 291 16.51 6.06 30.29
N LEU A 292 16.47 6.76 29.15
CA LEU A 292 15.64 7.94 28.96
C LEU A 292 14.25 7.51 28.47
N LYS A 293 13.22 7.80 29.25
CA LYS A 293 11.82 7.53 28.96
C LYS A 293 11.08 8.83 28.64
N THR A 294 10.05 8.75 27.81
CA THR A 294 9.10 9.82 27.58
C THR A 294 7.80 9.51 28.31
N VAL A 295 7.31 10.48 29.09
CA VAL A 295 6.02 10.38 29.80
C VAL A 295 5.12 11.50 29.33
N PHE A 296 3.85 11.17 29.07
CA PHE A 296 2.81 12.15 28.73
C PHE A 296 1.44 11.66 29.22
N TYR A 297 0.47 12.56 29.19
CA TYR A 297 -0.93 12.22 29.51
C TYR A 297 -1.79 12.45 28.26
N ALA A 298 -2.78 11.59 28.06
CA ALA A 298 -3.83 11.78 27.06
C ALA A 298 -5.12 11.12 27.55
N ASP A 299 -6.28 11.78 27.40
CA ASP A 299 -7.57 11.34 27.94
C ASP A 299 -7.48 10.91 29.42
N ASP A 300 -6.86 11.73 30.27
CA ASP A 300 -6.63 11.51 31.71
C ASP A 300 -5.79 10.25 32.04
N ARG A 301 -5.15 9.63 31.07
CA ARG A 301 -4.30 8.45 31.24
C ARG A 301 -2.83 8.82 31.11
N LYS A 302 -2.00 8.25 31.97
CA LYS A 302 -0.55 8.35 31.89
C LYS A 302 0.00 7.31 30.93
N TYR A 303 0.86 7.74 30.01
CA TYR A 303 1.59 6.89 29.06
C TYR A 303 3.09 7.03 29.31
N GLU A 304 3.79 5.91 29.24
CA GLU A 304 5.25 5.84 29.31
C GLU A 304 5.79 5.15 28.06
N LEU A 305 6.73 5.79 27.39
CA LEU A 305 7.40 5.24 26.22
C LEU A 305 8.87 5.03 26.54
N ALA A 306 9.38 3.83 26.27
CA ALA A 306 10.81 3.55 26.27
C ALA A 306 11.58 4.27 25.14
N LEU A 307 10.86 4.93 24.23
CA LEU A 307 11.41 5.69 23.12
C LEU A 307 11.47 7.19 23.50
N PRO A 308 12.66 7.80 23.61
CA PRO A 308 12.78 9.20 23.96
C PRO A 308 12.43 10.13 22.79
N GLY A 309 11.93 11.33 23.12
CA GLY A 309 11.71 12.40 22.16
C GLY A 309 10.26 12.70 21.84
N LYS A 310 9.95 13.99 21.67
CA LYS A 310 8.59 14.49 21.40
C LYS A 310 7.98 13.85 20.13
N PHE A 311 8.78 13.55 19.12
CA PHE A 311 8.30 12.88 17.89
C PHE A 311 7.72 11.49 18.16
N ASN A 312 8.17 10.78 19.21
CA ASN A 312 7.59 9.50 19.60
C ASN A 312 6.27 9.65 20.35
N VAL A 313 6.01 10.82 20.96
CA VAL A 313 4.66 11.13 21.47
C VAL A 313 3.66 11.24 20.31
N TYR A 314 4.01 11.94 19.23
CA TYR A 314 3.17 11.96 18.01
C TYR A 314 2.94 10.56 17.45
N ASN A 315 3.98 9.72 17.39
CA ASN A 315 3.84 8.34 16.92
C ASN A 315 2.91 7.52 17.81
N ALA A 316 2.98 7.70 19.14
CA ALA A 316 2.13 6.99 20.08
C ALA A 316 0.67 7.47 20.05
N LEU A 317 0.42 8.76 19.84
CA LEU A 317 -0.94 9.29 19.66
C LEU A 317 -1.58 8.81 18.35
N ALA A 318 -0.76 8.53 17.34
CA ALA A 318 -1.20 8.05 16.03
C ALA A 318 -1.51 6.56 16.01
N GLY A 319 -0.91 5.76 16.91
CA GLY A 319 -1.02 4.29 17.02
C GLY A 319 -1.96 3.84 18.09
#